data_2aec80967efc186bf4c3834b2d73fe0d
#
_entry.id   2aec80967efc186bf4c3834b2d73fe0d
#
_cell.length_a   1.000
_cell.length_b   1.000
_cell.length_c   1.000
_cell.angle_alpha   90.00
_cell.angle_beta   90.00
_cell.angle_gamma   90.00
#
_symmetry.space_group_name_H-M   'P 1'
#
loop_
_entity.id
_entity.type
_entity.pdbx_description
1 polymer ?
#
loop_
_entity_poly.entity_id
_entity_poly.type
_entity_poly.pdbx_seq_one_letter_code
_entity_poly.pdbx_strand_id
1 'polypeptide(L)'
;MIVPLVTIGQTKLYDNVFIKADDVNAYDNFLKEHYAKIHKERVSQGMLLQWDVWKVVDTPQEDFTHMVTYIYDIEKYPNQAAPYEMLGMSNLQWGTIQKKVNQMRERVAQVKWIDLGSARKKGMDYLPEIMVLNMMKVKDGKAGSYEKEEIKRTKSINNNSTRVGWNFHRRIGEYGNDVYFTHATIDWFDSYKDYLQGWYGEWSDSTEQGFNWNELRELKKMVVMKKLISSTDQ
;
A
#
# COMPACT_ATOMS: atom_id res chain seq x y z
N MET A 1 19.26 -3.21 -34.38
CA MET A 1 18.50 -2.32 -33.49
C MET A 1 17.78 -3.24 -32.50
N ILE A 2 18.35 -3.41 -31.31
CA ILE A 2 17.80 -4.29 -30.27
C ILE A 2 16.81 -3.42 -29.49
N VAL A 3 15.52 -3.65 -29.70
CA VAL A 3 14.48 -3.09 -28.87
C VAL A 3 14.60 -3.80 -27.51
N PRO A 4 14.83 -3.11 -26.40
CA PRO A 4 14.82 -3.76 -25.11
C PRO A 4 13.41 -4.31 -24.89
N LEU A 5 13.31 -5.63 -24.74
CA LEU A 5 12.10 -6.27 -24.20
C LEU A 5 11.90 -5.64 -22.82
N VAL A 6 10.91 -4.78 -22.72
CA VAL A 6 10.36 -4.42 -21.40
C VAL A 6 9.77 -5.72 -20.87
N THR A 7 10.51 -6.40 -20.02
CA THR A 7 9.95 -7.45 -19.19
C THR A 7 8.80 -6.80 -18.43
N ILE A 8 7.59 -7.11 -18.84
CA ILE A 8 6.38 -6.84 -18.06
C ILE A 8 6.59 -7.67 -16.79
N GLY A 9 7.13 -7.01 -15.77
CA GLY A 9 7.32 -7.64 -14.47
C GLY A 9 5.96 -8.17 -14.02
N GLN A 10 5.96 -9.28 -13.30
CA GLN A 10 4.77 -9.90 -12.73
C GLN A 10 3.78 -8.83 -12.32
N THR A 11 2.63 -8.79 -12.97
CA THR A 11 1.63 -7.76 -12.72
C THR A 11 1.02 -8.06 -11.36
N LYS A 12 1.45 -7.31 -10.37
CA LYS A 12 0.95 -7.42 -9.00
C LYS A 12 -0.35 -6.66 -8.88
N LEU A 13 -1.35 -7.33 -8.32
CA LEU A 13 -2.58 -6.70 -7.90
C LEU A 13 -2.52 -6.44 -6.40
N TYR A 14 -2.69 -5.18 -6.01
CA TYR A 14 -2.80 -4.76 -4.62
C TYR A 14 -4.28 -4.56 -4.29
N ASP A 15 -4.80 -5.30 -3.33
CA ASP A 15 -6.15 -5.12 -2.79
C ASP A 15 -6.02 -4.53 -1.39
N ASN A 16 -6.36 -3.25 -1.26
CA ASN A 16 -6.19 -2.48 -0.04
C ASN A 16 -7.53 -2.25 0.63
N VAL A 17 -7.65 -2.66 1.87
CA VAL A 17 -8.84 -2.48 2.69
C VAL A 17 -8.55 -1.45 3.77
N PHE A 18 -9.26 -0.32 3.71
CA PHE A 18 -9.19 0.72 4.72
C PHE A 18 -10.18 0.41 5.84
N ILE A 19 -9.69 0.40 7.06
CA ILE A 19 -10.40 -0.07 8.25
C ILE A 19 -10.46 1.04 9.29
N LYS A 20 -11.63 1.26 9.86
CA LYS A 20 -11.83 2.02 11.09
C LYS A 20 -12.12 1.05 12.22
N ALA A 21 -11.18 0.89 13.14
CA ALA A 21 -11.35 0.07 14.32
C ALA A 21 -11.92 0.90 15.47
N ASP A 22 -12.87 0.35 16.22
CA ASP A 22 -13.48 1.01 17.38
C ASP A 22 -12.47 1.06 18.55
N ASP A 23 -11.82 -0.06 18.83
CA ASP A 23 -10.68 -0.17 19.75
C ASP A 23 -9.46 -0.62 18.97
N VAL A 24 -8.56 0.32 18.72
CA VAL A 24 -7.34 0.11 17.92
C VAL A 24 -6.45 -0.97 18.53
N ASN A 25 -6.26 -0.99 19.84
CA ASN A 25 -5.38 -1.94 20.50
C ASN A 25 -5.97 -3.36 20.52
N ALA A 26 -7.25 -3.48 20.79
CA ALA A 26 -7.95 -4.76 20.73
C ALA A 26 -7.92 -5.33 19.30
N TYR A 27 -8.08 -4.49 18.28
CA TYR A 27 -8.00 -4.89 16.89
C TYR A 27 -6.59 -5.32 16.48
N ASP A 28 -5.55 -4.58 16.88
CA ASP A 28 -4.14 -4.95 16.67
C ASP A 28 -3.83 -6.35 17.22
N ASN A 29 -4.23 -6.62 18.45
CA ASN A 29 -4.01 -7.91 19.09
C ASN A 29 -4.76 -9.03 18.38
N PHE A 30 -6.01 -8.79 18.00
CA PHE A 30 -6.83 -9.75 17.27
C PHE A 30 -6.19 -10.13 15.90
N LEU A 31 -5.65 -9.15 15.17
CA LEU A 31 -4.96 -9.39 13.91
C LEU A 31 -3.69 -10.23 14.12
N LYS A 32 -2.90 -9.94 15.15
CA LYS A 32 -1.68 -10.69 15.48
C LYS A 32 -1.97 -12.13 15.90
N GLU A 33 -3.02 -12.33 16.71
CA GLU A 33 -3.36 -13.65 17.24
C GLU A 33 -3.99 -14.58 16.19
N HIS A 34 -4.82 -14.04 15.30
CA HIS A 34 -5.65 -14.83 14.40
C HIS A 34 -5.26 -14.66 12.93
N TYR A 35 -5.20 -13.43 12.42
CA TYR A 35 -5.03 -13.19 11.00
C TYR A 35 -3.61 -13.39 10.49
N ALA A 36 -2.59 -13.06 11.29
CA ALA A 36 -1.20 -13.21 10.90
C ALA A 36 -0.86 -14.65 10.50
N LYS A 37 -1.32 -15.64 11.27
CA LYS A 37 -1.11 -17.06 10.99
C LYS A 37 -1.80 -17.50 9.71
N ILE A 38 -3.06 -17.07 9.51
CA ILE A 38 -3.86 -17.40 8.33
C ILE A 38 -3.18 -16.87 7.08
N HIS A 39 -2.74 -15.62 7.09
CA HIS A 39 -2.17 -15.01 5.89
C HIS A 39 -0.71 -15.41 5.66
N LYS A 40 0.05 -15.75 6.70
CA LYS A 40 1.37 -16.38 6.55
C LYS A 40 1.25 -17.72 5.83
N GLU A 41 0.24 -18.53 6.18
CA GLU A 41 -0.02 -19.80 5.50
C GLU A 41 -0.46 -19.58 4.04
N ARG A 42 -1.34 -18.61 3.77
CA ARG A 42 -1.73 -18.27 2.39
C ARG A 42 -0.55 -17.83 1.53
N VAL A 43 0.41 -17.12 2.09
CA VAL A 43 1.65 -16.75 1.40
C VAL A 43 2.53 -17.98 1.16
N SER A 44 2.70 -18.84 2.17
CA SER A 44 3.51 -20.08 2.04
C SER A 44 2.99 -21.02 0.94
N GLN A 45 1.68 -21.05 0.73
CA GLN A 45 1.02 -21.83 -0.33
C GLN A 45 0.93 -21.10 -1.69
N GLY A 46 1.49 -19.89 -1.79
CA GLY A 46 1.52 -19.11 -3.03
C GLY A 46 0.16 -18.55 -3.47
N MET A 47 -0.81 -18.47 -2.58
CA MET A 47 -2.11 -17.84 -2.83
C MET A 47 -2.04 -16.31 -2.74
N LEU A 48 -1.13 -15.81 -1.93
CA LEU A 48 -0.75 -14.43 -1.83
C LEU A 48 0.75 -14.31 -2.08
N LEU A 49 1.17 -13.23 -2.68
CA LEU A 49 2.58 -12.86 -2.71
C LEU A 49 3.00 -12.24 -1.38
N GLN A 50 2.08 -11.48 -0.74
CA GLN A 50 2.35 -10.79 0.52
C GLN A 50 1.03 -10.35 1.16
N TRP A 51 1.04 -10.22 2.49
CA TRP A 51 -0.03 -9.62 3.27
C TRP A 51 0.56 -8.74 4.37
N ASP A 52 0.09 -7.49 4.45
CA ASP A 52 0.59 -6.50 5.38
C ASP A 52 -0.54 -5.76 6.07
N VAL A 53 -0.30 -5.34 7.30
CA VAL A 53 -1.16 -4.44 8.06
C VAL A 53 -0.37 -3.20 8.45
N TRP A 54 -0.92 -2.06 8.10
CA TRP A 54 -0.39 -0.74 8.37
C TRP A 54 -1.31 0.01 9.32
N LYS A 55 -0.75 0.55 10.39
CA LYS A 55 -1.47 1.35 11.39
C LYS A 55 -1.20 2.83 11.14
N VAL A 56 -2.26 3.65 11.10
CA VAL A 56 -2.13 5.12 11.01
C VAL A 56 -1.48 5.64 12.28
N VAL A 57 -0.47 6.50 12.13
CA VAL A 57 0.26 7.07 13.27
C VAL A 57 0.33 8.58 13.12
N ASP A 58 0.85 9.35 12.66
CA ASP A 58 1.04 10.80 12.64
C ASP A 58 -0.03 11.56 11.82
N THR A 59 -1.24 11.04 11.78
CA THR A 59 -2.37 11.65 11.03
C THR A 59 -3.64 11.43 11.84
N PRO A 60 -4.59 12.37 11.84
CA PRO A 60 -5.89 12.14 12.47
C PRO A 60 -6.54 10.85 11.95
N GLN A 61 -6.97 9.99 12.87
CA GLN A 61 -7.58 8.69 12.57
C GLN A 61 -9.09 8.81 12.30
N GLU A 62 -9.54 9.95 11.82
CA GLU A 62 -10.96 10.23 11.63
C GLU A 62 -11.60 9.36 10.56
N ASP A 63 -10.88 9.14 9.44
CA ASP A 63 -11.41 8.37 8.32
C ASP A 63 -11.14 6.88 8.48
N PHE A 64 -9.91 6.49 8.83
CA PHE A 64 -9.53 5.09 9.07
C PHE A 64 -8.34 4.99 10.01
N THR A 65 -8.19 3.84 10.65
CA THR A 65 -7.12 3.55 11.61
C THR A 65 -6.07 2.61 11.05
N HIS A 66 -6.45 1.76 10.08
CA HIS A 66 -5.59 0.76 9.46
C HIS A 66 -5.81 0.66 7.96
N MET A 67 -4.76 0.25 7.26
CA MET A 67 -4.83 -0.26 5.89
C MET A 67 -4.31 -1.70 5.88
N VAL A 68 -5.10 -2.61 5.37
CA VAL A 68 -4.71 -4.01 5.16
C VAL A 68 -4.47 -4.21 3.68
N THR A 69 -3.26 -4.62 3.32
CA THR A 69 -2.84 -4.83 1.94
C THR A 69 -2.70 -6.32 1.63
N TYR A 70 -3.39 -6.79 0.61
CA TYR A 70 -3.22 -8.11 0.02
C TYR A 70 -2.54 -7.93 -1.34
N ILE A 71 -1.41 -8.60 -1.55
CA ILE A 71 -0.70 -8.57 -2.83
C ILE A 71 -0.86 -9.93 -3.51
N TYR A 72 -1.44 -9.91 -4.71
CA TYR A 72 -1.72 -11.09 -5.51
C TYR A 72 -0.87 -11.11 -6.78
N ASP A 73 -0.57 -12.30 -7.25
CA ASP A 73 -0.26 -12.53 -8.65
C ASP A 73 -1.58 -12.44 -9.44
N ILE A 74 -1.66 -11.54 -10.41
CA ILE A 74 -2.90 -11.28 -11.15
C ILE A 74 -3.40 -12.52 -11.91
N GLU A 75 -2.48 -13.39 -12.32
CA GLU A 75 -2.84 -14.63 -13.02
C GLU A 75 -3.54 -15.63 -12.11
N LYS A 76 -3.26 -15.57 -10.79
CA LYS A 76 -3.83 -16.45 -9.78
C LYS A 76 -5.02 -15.86 -9.04
N TYR A 77 -5.30 -14.57 -9.25
CA TYR A 77 -6.24 -13.80 -8.42
C TYR A 77 -7.67 -14.37 -8.33
N PRO A 78 -8.33 -14.89 -9.38
CA PRO A 78 -9.72 -15.31 -9.24
C PRO A 78 -9.93 -16.66 -8.53
N ASN A 79 -8.91 -17.50 -8.46
CA ASN A 79 -9.04 -18.91 -8.06
C ASN A 79 -8.44 -19.14 -6.67
N GLN A 80 -9.07 -18.58 -5.63
CA GLN A 80 -8.57 -18.75 -4.27
C GLN A 80 -9.46 -19.72 -3.47
N ALA A 81 -8.84 -20.76 -2.91
CA ALA A 81 -9.49 -21.61 -1.91
C ALA A 81 -9.87 -20.78 -0.66
N ALA A 82 -10.90 -21.23 0.04
CA ALA A 82 -11.32 -20.59 1.26
C ALA A 82 -10.19 -20.63 2.32
N PRO A 83 -9.83 -19.51 2.95
CA PRO A 83 -8.66 -19.45 3.85
C PRO A 83 -8.71 -20.44 5.01
N TYR A 84 -9.89 -20.84 5.45
CA TYR A 84 -10.07 -21.72 6.58
C TYR A 84 -9.78 -23.19 6.26
N GLU A 85 -10.01 -23.62 5.02
CA GLU A 85 -9.74 -25.01 4.60
C GLU A 85 -8.25 -25.34 4.69
N MET A 86 -7.42 -24.36 4.36
CA MET A 86 -5.96 -24.49 4.38
C MET A 86 -5.39 -24.70 5.78
N LEU A 87 -6.06 -24.17 6.79
CA LEU A 87 -5.63 -24.26 8.20
C LEU A 87 -6.28 -25.44 8.93
N GLY A 88 -7.04 -26.28 8.21
CA GLY A 88 -7.81 -27.35 8.84
C GLY A 88 -8.92 -26.82 9.78
N MET A 89 -9.35 -25.58 9.60
CA MET A 89 -10.42 -24.97 10.39
C MET A 89 -11.79 -25.37 9.84
N SER A 90 -12.75 -25.59 10.73
CA SER A 90 -14.13 -25.76 10.31
C SER A 90 -14.75 -24.42 9.89
N ASN A 91 -15.80 -24.45 9.07
CA ASN A 91 -16.62 -23.30 8.71
C ASN A 91 -17.13 -22.54 9.93
N LEU A 92 -17.47 -23.26 11.00
CA LEU A 92 -17.97 -22.67 12.24
C LEU A 92 -16.87 -21.86 12.95
N GLN A 93 -15.67 -22.40 13.06
CA GLN A 93 -14.52 -21.69 13.64
C GLN A 93 -14.19 -20.43 12.84
N TRP A 94 -14.13 -20.55 11.52
CA TRP A 94 -13.92 -19.40 10.64
C TRP A 94 -15.02 -18.36 10.77
N GLY A 95 -16.29 -18.78 10.75
CA GLY A 95 -17.45 -17.90 10.94
C GLY A 95 -17.40 -17.12 12.26
N THR A 96 -16.93 -17.77 13.34
CA THR A 96 -16.74 -17.13 14.64
C THR A 96 -15.67 -16.04 14.61
N ILE A 97 -14.52 -16.31 13.96
CA ILE A 97 -13.45 -15.32 13.76
C ILE A 97 -13.95 -14.15 12.91
N GLN A 98 -14.66 -14.43 11.81
CA GLN A 98 -15.21 -13.38 10.93
C GLN A 98 -16.26 -12.51 11.66
N LYS A 99 -17.14 -13.13 12.43
CA LYS A 99 -18.12 -12.39 13.23
C LYS A 99 -17.45 -11.46 14.24
N LYS A 100 -16.44 -11.96 14.96
CA LYS A 100 -15.69 -11.18 15.94
C LYS A 100 -14.97 -9.99 15.30
N VAL A 101 -14.25 -10.20 14.21
CA VAL A 101 -13.54 -9.11 13.53
C VAL A 101 -14.49 -8.05 12.97
N ASN A 102 -15.64 -8.47 12.45
CA ASN A 102 -16.64 -7.53 11.91
C ASN A 102 -17.32 -6.69 13.00
N GLN A 103 -17.31 -7.16 14.25
CA GLN A 103 -17.78 -6.39 15.41
C GLN A 103 -16.75 -5.38 15.95
N MET A 104 -15.48 -5.52 15.56
CA MET A 104 -14.38 -4.66 16.04
C MET A 104 -14.06 -3.52 15.08
N ARG A 105 -14.63 -3.53 13.88
CA ARG A 105 -14.24 -2.63 12.81
C ARG A 105 -15.32 -2.35 11.79
N GLU A 106 -15.20 -1.21 11.16
CA GLU A 106 -15.87 -0.87 9.91
C GLU A 106 -14.89 -0.98 8.74
N ARG A 107 -15.34 -1.49 7.59
CA ARG A 107 -14.61 -1.37 6.33
C ARG A 107 -15.02 -0.06 5.67
N VAL A 108 -14.14 0.92 5.73
CA VAL A 108 -14.40 2.26 5.17
C VAL A 108 -14.33 2.24 3.65
N ALA A 109 -13.33 1.54 3.09
CA ALA A 109 -13.17 1.40 1.65
C ALA A 109 -12.37 0.14 1.30
N GLN A 110 -12.54 -0.34 0.08
CA GLN A 110 -11.69 -1.36 -0.52
C GLN A 110 -11.28 -0.89 -1.92
N VAL A 111 -9.99 -0.82 -2.19
CA VAL A 111 -9.46 -0.25 -3.41
C VAL A 111 -8.40 -1.15 -4.01
N LYS A 112 -8.55 -1.47 -5.28
CA LYS A 112 -7.55 -2.25 -6.02
C LYS A 112 -6.61 -1.34 -6.79
N TRP A 113 -5.32 -1.67 -6.74
CA TRP A 113 -4.27 -0.94 -7.45
C TRP A 113 -3.43 -1.88 -8.31
N ILE A 114 -2.88 -1.33 -9.40
CA ILE A 114 -1.79 -1.94 -10.14
C ILE A 114 -0.52 -1.11 -9.95
N ASP A 115 0.63 -1.79 -9.96
CA ASP A 115 1.93 -1.15 -9.87
C ASP A 115 2.31 -0.52 -11.22
N LEU A 116 2.68 0.74 -11.22
CA LEU A 116 3.15 1.48 -12.39
C LEU A 116 4.66 1.71 -12.37
N GLY A 117 5.28 1.60 -11.20
CA GLY A 117 6.70 1.79 -11.03
C GLY A 117 7.16 1.79 -9.59
N SER A 118 8.44 1.54 -9.42
CA SER A 118 9.08 1.57 -8.11
C SER A 118 10.53 1.99 -8.21
N ALA A 119 11.05 2.57 -7.14
CA ALA A 119 12.47 2.81 -6.94
C ALA A 119 12.84 2.41 -5.51
N ARG A 120 14.04 1.83 -5.34
CA ARG A 120 14.55 1.38 -4.05
C ARG A 120 16.03 1.70 -3.92
N LYS A 121 16.49 1.97 -2.69
CA LYS A 121 17.91 2.01 -2.41
C LYS A 121 18.54 0.64 -2.67
N LYS A 122 19.81 0.65 -3.07
CA LYS A 122 20.57 -0.58 -3.26
C LYS A 122 20.62 -1.40 -1.96
N GLY A 123 20.29 -2.69 -2.04
CA GLY A 123 20.28 -3.61 -0.90
C GLY A 123 18.99 -3.58 -0.08
N MET A 124 17.97 -2.85 -0.48
CA MET A 124 16.65 -2.86 0.16
C MET A 124 15.82 -4.04 -0.38
N ASP A 125 15.89 -5.16 0.31
CA ASP A 125 15.15 -6.41 0.05
C ASP A 125 14.10 -6.73 1.14
N TYR A 126 13.86 -5.78 2.03
CA TYR A 126 12.92 -5.86 3.15
C TYR A 126 11.80 -4.84 3.02
N LEU A 127 10.75 -5.00 3.84
CA LEU A 127 9.66 -4.04 3.96
C LEU A 127 9.96 -3.04 5.08
N PRO A 128 10.12 -1.73 4.79
CA PRO A 128 10.43 -0.71 5.79
C PRO A 128 9.35 -0.55 6.86
N GLU A 129 9.69 0.14 7.94
CA GLU A 129 8.80 0.31 9.09
C GLU A 129 7.71 1.38 8.85
N ILE A 130 8.06 2.44 8.12
CA ILE A 130 7.17 3.59 7.90
C ILE A 130 6.83 3.72 6.42
N MET A 131 5.56 3.91 6.18
CA MET A 131 4.95 4.19 4.88
C MET A 131 4.25 5.54 4.91
N VAL A 132 4.53 6.38 3.93
CA VAL A 132 3.76 7.60 3.66
C VAL A 132 2.95 7.38 2.40
N LEU A 133 1.64 7.25 2.57
CA LEU A 133 0.69 7.08 1.46
C LEU A 133 0.18 8.44 1.01
N ASN A 134 0.46 8.78 -0.25
CA ASN A 134 -0.05 9.98 -0.89
C ASN A 134 -1.16 9.58 -1.88
N MET A 135 -2.36 10.08 -1.68
CA MET A 135 -3.53 9.83 -2.53
C MET A 135 -3.74 11.03 -3.48
N MET A 136 -3.68 10.78 -4.79
CA MET A 136 -3.81 11.83 -5.80
C MET A 136 -5.07 11.64 -6.65
N LYS A 137 -5.79 12.74 -6.86
CA LYS A 137 -6.81 12.83 -7.90
C LYS A 137 -6.18 13.46 -9.13
N VAL A 138 -5.94 12.65 -10.15
CA VAL A 138 -5.43 13.11 -11.43
C VAL A 138 -6.57 13.75 -12.21
N LYS A 139 -6.32 14.89 -12.84
CA LYS A 139 -7.29 15.64 -13.63
C LYS A 139 -7.69 14.86 -14.89
N ASP A 140 -8.90 15.08 -15.34
CA ASP A 140 -9.43 14.42 -16.53
C ASP A 140 -8.56 14.66 -17.77
N GLY A 141 -8.28 13.59 -18.49
CA GLY A 141 -7.41 13.60 -19.66
C GLY A 141 -5.90 13.76 -19.36
N LYS A 142 -5.49 13.83 -18.08
CA LYS A 142 -4.09 14.05 -17.68
C LYS A 142 -3.37 12.79 -17.19
N ALA A 143 -4.04 11.64 -17.11
CA ALA A 143 -3.45 10.41 -16.53
C ALA A 143 -2.11 10.02 -17.18
N GLY A 144 -2.06 9.92 -18.51
CA GLY A 144 -0.81 9.53 -19.19
C GLY A 144 0.33 10.54 -19.02
N SER A 145 0.03 11.85 -18.97
CA SER A 145 1.03 12.88 -18.70
C SER A 145 1.53 12.81 -17.26
N TYR A 146 0.63 12.62 -16.30
CA TYR A 146 0.97 12.47 -14.90
C TYR A 146 1.84 11.22 -14.65
N GLU A 147 1.43 10.07 -15.16
CA GLU A 147 2.18 8.81 -15.00
C GLU A 147 3.60 8.93 -15.59
N LYS A 148 3.72 9.52 -16.77
CA LYS A 148 5.03 9.73 -17.43
C LYS A 148 5.96 10.62 -16.59
N GLU A 149 5.45 11.74 -16.07
CA GLU A 149 6.25 12.67 -15.26
C GLU A 149 6.60 12.06 -13.89
N GLU A 150 5.67 11.36 -13.23
CA GLU A 150 5.92 10.69 -11.96
C GLU A 150 7.04 9.65 -12.09
N ILE A 151 6.97 8.77 -13.09
CA ILE A 151 7.98 7.74 -13.37
C ILE A 151 9.33 8.38 -13.74
N LYS A 152 9.33 9.43 -14.57
CA LYS A 152 10.56 10.10 -15.01
C LYS A 152 11.32 10.70 -13.82
N ARG A 153 10.61 11.30 -12.86
CA ARG A 153 11.18 12.01 -11.72
C ARG A 153 11.65 11.07 -10.61
N THR A 154 11.08 9.87 -10.54
CA THR A 154 11.37 8.94 -9.46
C THR A 154 12.09 7.67 -9.94
N LYS A 155 13.01 7.81 -10.89
CA LYS A 155 13.76 6.66 -11.42
C LYS A 155 14.75 6.05 -10.43
N SER A 156 15.18 6.81 -9.45
CA SER A 156 16.17 6.36 -8.46
C SER A 156 15.98 7.10 -7.13
N ILE A 157 16.36 6.43 -6.06
CA ILE A 157 16.43 7.06 -4.74
C ILE A 157 17.85 7.53 -4.50
N ASN A 158 18.01 8.80 -4.13
CA ASN A 158 19.32 9.34 -3.76
C ASN A 158 19.85 8.58 -2.53
N ASN A 159 21.09 8.12 -2.58
CA ASN A 159 21.71 7.39 -1.47
C ASN A 159 21.82 8.22 -0.19
N ASN A 160 21.86 9.55 -0.29
CA ASN A 160 21.90 10.46 0.85
C ASN A 160 20.50 10.80 1.40
N SER A 161 19.42 10.44 0.69
CA SER A 161 18.06 10.62 1.18
C SER A 161 17.77 9.68 2.34
N THR A 162 16.95 10.11 3.30
CA THR A 162 16.40 9.23 4.33
C THR A 162 15.29 8.34 3.78
N ARG A 163 14.67 8.73 2.66
CA ARG A 163 13.73 7.88 1.91
C ARG A 163 14.46 6.69 1.30
N VAL A 164 14.02 5.48 1.62
CA VAL A 164 14.66 4.23 1.16
C VAL A 164 13.96 3.59 -0.03
N GLY A 165 12.73 3.98 -0.31
CA GLY A 165 11.98 3.44 -1.43
C GLY A 165 10.80 4.31 -1.84
N TRP A 166 10.26 4.00 -3.01
CA TRP A 166 9.09 4.65 -3.58
C TRP A 166 8.32 3.64 -4.44
N ASN A 167 7.00 3.68 -4.38
CA ASN A 167 6.11 2.95 -5.26
C ASN A 167 5.05 3.87 -5.84
N PHE A 168 4.61 3.55 -7.06
CA PHE A 168 3.57 4.29 -7.76
C PHE A 168 2.49 3.36 -8.27
N HIS A 169 1.24 3.69 -7.95
CA HIS A 169 0.08 2.86 -8.23
C HIS A 169 -1.04 3.63 -8.90
N ARG A 170 -1.76 2.93 -9.78
CA ARG A 170 -3.02 3.39 -10.33
C ARG A 170 -4.17 2.57 -9.77
N ARG A 171 -5.22 3.23 -9.32
CA ARG A 171 -6.48 2.60 -8.93
C ARG A 171 -7.15 1.98 -10.15
N ILE A 172 -7.75 0.81 -9.97
CA ILE A 172 -8.52 0.10 -10.99
C ILE A 172 -9.91 -0.25 -10.45
N GLY A 173 -10.86 -0.51 -11.37
CA GLY A 173 -12.20 -1.00 -11.05
C GLY A 173 -13.24 0.08 -10.78
N GLU A 174 -12.85 1.34 -10.55
CA GLU A 174 -13.78 2.44 -10.33
C GLU A 174 -13.27 3.72 -10.96
N TYR A 175 -14.09 4.36 -11.77
CA TYR A 175 -13.78 5.61 -12.47
C TYR A 175 -14.97 6.57 -12.34
N GLY A 176 -14.72 7.85 -12.47
CA GLY A 176 -15.72 8.90 -12.42
C GLY A 176 -15.32 10.09 -11.58
N ASN A 177 -16.12 11.15 -11.62
CA ASN A 177 -15.84 12.40 -10.90
C ASN A 177 -15.93 12.23 -9.38
N ASP A 178 -16.72 11.26 -8.90
CA ASP A 178 -16.95 11.03 -7.48
C ASP A 178 -15.87 10.16 -6.82
N VAL A 179 -14.93 9.61 -7.63
CA VAL A 179 -13.80 8.84 -7.09
C VAL A 179 -12.85 9.76 -6.34
N TYR A 180 -12.64 9.51 -5.05
CA TYR A 180 -11.83 10.38 -4.17
C TYR A 180 -10.39 10.55 -4.64
N PHE A 181 -9.74 9.45 -5.09
CA PHE A 181 -8.41 9.48 -5.68
C PHE A 181 -8.29 8.44 -6.80
N THR A 182 -7.39 8.66 -7.74
CA THR A 182 -7.16 7.80 -8.91
C THR A 182 -5.79 7.13 -8.90
N HIS A 183 -4.81 7.76 -8.25
CA HIS A 183 -3.43 7.29 -8.15
C HIS A 183 -2.94 7.41 -6.72
N ALA A 184 -1.94 6.61 -6.37
CA ALA A 184 -1.26 6.69 -5.10
C ALA A 184 0.25 6.55 -5.28
N THR A 185 1.04 7.30 -4.52
CA THR A 185 2.46 7.02 -4.31
C THR A 185 2.68 6.61 -2.87
N ILE A 186 3.70 5.80 -2.67
CA ILE A 186 4.14 5.38 -1.34
C ILE A 186 5.61 5.71 -1.21
N ASP A 187 5.94 6.51 -0.20
CA ASP A 187 7.31 6.77 0.20
C ASP A 187 7.65 5.92 1.41
N TRP A 188 8.82 5.27 1.39
CA TRP A 188 9.26 4.32 2.39
C TRP A 188 10.41 4.87 3.23
N PHE A 189 10.34 4.66 4.55
CA PHE A 189 11.38 5.06 5.50
C PHE A 189 11.62 3.92 6.50
N ASP A 190 12.89 3.73 6.92
CA ASP A 190 13.25 2.68 7.85
C ASP A 190 12.79 2.96 9.28
N SER A 191 12.63 4.24 9.62
CA SER A 191 12.16 4.66 10.93
C SER A 191 11.32 5.94 10.86
N TYR A 192 10.55 6.18 11.91
CA TYR A 192 9.81 7.43 12.07
C TYR A 192 10.75 8.65 12.14
N LYS A 193 11.95 8.49 12.68
CA LYS A 193 12.99 9.53 12.69
C LYS A 193 13.42 9.87 11.26
N ASP A 194 13.66 8.87 10.42
CA ASP A 194 14.06 9.08 9.03
C ASP A 194 12.97 9.79 8.22
N TYR A 195 11.69 9.43 8.47
CA TYR A 195 10.55 10.14 7.90
C TYR A 195 10.56 11.62 8.27
N LEU A 196 10.71 11.95 9.56
CA LEU A 196 10.73 13.34 9.99
C LEU A 196 11.93 14.12 9.41
N GLN A 197 13.11 13.52 9.38
CA GLN A 197 14.29 14.15 8.80
C GLN A 197 14.14 14.39 7.30
N GLY A 198 13.63 13.44 6.55
CA GLY A 198 13.35 13.57 5.13
C GLY A 198 12.33 14.65 4.85
N TRP A 199 11.25 14.67 5.63
CA TRP A 199 10.20 15.66 5.48
C TRP A 199 10.68 17.10 5.68
N TYR A 200 11.50 17.32 6.70
CA TYR A 200 12.03 18.69 7.00
C TYR A 200 13.22 19.09 6.13
N GLY A 201 14.04 18.12 5.68
CA GLY A 201 15.27 18.38 4.93
C GLY A 201 15.10 18.42 3.41
N GLU A 202 14.30 17.52 2.85
CA GLU A 202 14.19 17.35 1.38
C GLU A 202 13.17 18.33 0.75
N TRP A 203 12.21 18.83 1.50
CA TRP A 203 11.18 19.77 0.99
C TRP A 203 11.70 21.17 0.76
N SER A 204 12.74 21.58 1.45
CA SER A 204 13.35 22.89 1.25
C SER A 204 14.03 23.05 -0.11
N ASP A 205 14.51 21.92 -0.69
CA ASP A 205 15.25 21.91 -1.96
C ASP A 205 14.43 21.40 -3.15
N SER A 206 13.25 20.82 -2.91
CA SER A 206 12.44 20.16 -3.95
C SER A 206 11.51 21.07 -4.74
N THR A 207 11.64 22.40 -4.64
CA THR A 207 11.15 23.24 -5.72
C THR A 207 11.98 22.97 -6.96
N GLU A 208 11.73 21.80 -7.59
CA GLU A 208 12.14 21.60 -8.98
C GLU A 208 11.58 22.78 -9.76
N GLN A 209 12.46 23.73 -10.01
CA GLN A 209 12.15 24.98 -10.66
C GLN A 209 11.38 24.69 -11.95
N GLY A 210 10.13 25.08 -11.97
CA GLY A 210 9.33 25.16 -13.18
C GLY A 210 8.32 24.04 -13.46
N PHE A 211 8.13 23.03 -12.59
CA PHE A 211 7.08 22.03 -12.83
C PHE A 211 5.92 22.18 -11.84
N ASN A 212 4.73 22.43 -12.36
CA ASN A 212 3.52 22.63 -11.56
C ASN A 212 2.67 21.35 -11.51
N TRP A 213 2.83 20.57 -10.47
CA TRP A 213 2.03 19.35 -10.25
C TRP A 213 0.51 19.64 -10.23
N ASN A 214 0.11 20.84 -9.80
CA ASN A 214 -1.30 21.21 -9.72
C ASN A 214 -1.98 21.30 -11.10
N GLU A 215 -1.21 21.34 -12.19
CA GLU A 215 -1.75 21.26 -13.55
C GLU A 215 -2.19 19.83 -13.92
N LEU A 216 -1.62 18.82 -13.28
CA LEU A 216 -1.87 17.41 -13.57
C LEU A 216 -2.75 16.74 -12.53
N ARG A 217 -2.57 17.07 -11.25
CA ARG A 217 -3.21 16.38 -10.13
C ARG A 217 -3.51 17.29 -8.95
N GLU A 218 -4.34 16.81 -8.06
CA GLU A 218 -4.58 17.33 -6.72
C GLU A 218 -4.12 16.27 -5.70
N LEU A 219 -3.35 16.67 -4.69
CA LEU A 219 -3.07 15.82 -3.53
C LEU A 219 -4.29 15.84 -2.61
N LYS A 220 -5.02 14.73 -2.56
CA LYS A 220 -6.24 14.61 -1.75
C LYS A 220 -5.95 14.36 -0.29
N LYS A 221 -4.99 13.49 -0.01
CA LYS A 221 -4.61 13.12 1.35
C LYS A 221 -3.22 12.53 1.39
N MET A 222 -2.51 12.81 2.46
CA MET A 222 -1.29 12.14 2.85
C MET A 222 -1.51 11.47 4.20
N VAL A 223 -1.08 10.22 4.34
CA VAL A 223 -1.25 9.44 5.57
C VAL A 223 0.05 8.75 5.92
N VAL A 224 0.51 8.97 7.15
CA VAL A 224 1.69 8.29 7.69
C VAL A 224 1.24 7.04 8.45
N MET A 225 1.82 5.93 8.09
CA MET A 225 1.48 4.63 8.66
C MET A 225 2.73 3.88 9.08
N LYS A 226 2.60 3.13 10.19
CA LYS A 226 3.63 2.23 10.71
C LYS A 226 3.24 0.79 10.42
N LYS A 227 4.21 -0.02 10.02
CA LYS A 227 4.03 -1.47 9.87
C LYS A 227 3.63 -2.08 11.21
N LEU A 228 2.49 -2.76 11.24
CA LEU A 228 2.00 -3.50 12.40
C LEU A 228 2.32 -4.99 12.27
N ILE A 229 2.11 -5.55 11.09
CA ILE A 229 2.34 -6.96 10.76
C ILE A 229 2.74 -7.05 9.29
N SER A 230 3.68 -7.93 8.97
CA SER A 230 3.90 -8.40 7.60
C SER A 230 4.04 -9.91 7.55
N SER A 231 3.53 -10.52 6.51
CA SER A 231 3.75 -11.94 6.23
C SER A 231 5.19 -12.28 5.85
N THR A 232 6.01 -11.26 5.57
CA THR A 232 7.45 -11.39 5.27
C THR A 232 8.32 -11.20 6.50
N ASP A 233 7.78 -10.76 7.64
CA ASP A 233 8.51 -10.68 8.89
C ASP A 233 8.80 -12.11 9.40
N GLN A 234 10.08 -12.41 9.70
CA GLN A 234 10.56 -13.72 10.19
C GLN A 234 10.21 -13.93 11.66
#